data_757212bf33bb84951248ec1a08387e61
#
_entry.id   757212bf33bb84951248ec1a08387e61
#
_cell.length_a   1.000
_cell.length_b   1.000
_cell.length_c   1.000
_cell.angle_alpha   90.00
_cell.angle_beta   90.00
_cell.angle_gamma   90.00
#
_symmetry.space_group_name_H-M   'P 1'
#
loop_
_entity.id
_entity.type
_entity.pdbx_description
1 polymer ?
#
loop_
_entity_poly.entity_id
_entity_poly.type
_entity_poly.pdbx_seq_one_letter_code
_entity_poly.pdbx_strand_id
1 'polypeptide(L)'
;MEIETNAVDTTCRPLSPAQAPVIARADPTDAVAKFHAASPPSAIVYCEGNFAKIDGKTANGLVRHSEAYHILSIIDSTLDGHDSGMVLDNAKNQIPIFGHLKAAVASEATIPDTLIYGMAPSTGRLSPSDRGVVLEAIGFGMNI
;
A
#
# COMPACT_ATOMS: atom_id res chain seq x y z
N MET A 1 -71.48 -40.71 22.69
CA MET A 1 -70.73 -39.47 22.48
C MET A 1 -69.48 -39.62 23.35
N GLU A 2 -68.46 -40.24 22.75
CA GLU A 2 -67.21 -40.65 23.43
C GLU A 2 -66.24 -39.54 23.35
N ILE A 3 -65.61 -39.20 24.48
CA ILE A 3 -64.61 -38.19 24.61
C ILE A 3 -63.27 -38.97 24.78
N GLU A 4 -62.47 -39.01 23.73
CA GLU A 4 -61.12 -39.56 23.79
C GLU A 4 -60.21 -38.61 24.54
N THR A 5 -59.68 -39.07 25.65
CA THR A 5 -58.64 -38.43 26.43
C THR A 5 -57.25 -38.76 25.80
N ASN A 6 -56.62 -37.81 25.20
CA ASN A 6 -55.32 -37.95 24.61
C ASN A 6 -54.20 -37.82 25.70
N ALA A 7 -53.53 -38.93 25.96
CA ALA A 7 -52.48 -39.03 26.95
C ALA A 7 -51.17 -38.32 26.39
N VAL A 8 -50.70 -37.36 27.14
CA VAL A 8 -49.41 -36.68 26.87
C VAL A 8 -48.29 -37.58 27.33
N ASP A 9 -47.59 -38.15 26.39
CA ASP A 9 -46.36 -38.93 26.66
C ASP A 9 -45.20 -37.96 26.96
N THR A 10 -44.85 -37.86 28.25
CA THR A 10 -43.72 -37.05 28.72
C THR A 10 -42.48 -37.94 28.82
N THR A 11 -41.88 -38.29 27.70
CA THR A 11 -40.57 -38.92 27.69
C THR A 11 -39.47 -37.84 27.67
N CYS A 12 -39.03 -37.52 28.88
CA CYS A 12 -37.78 -36.74 29.05
C CYS A 12 -36.58 -37.53 28.52
N ARG A 13 -36.17 -37.24 27.30
CA ARG A 13 -34.93 -37.72 26.72
C ARG A 13 -33.76 -36.92 27.32
N PRO A 14 -32.74 -37.54 27.94
CA PRO A 14 -31.58 -36.81 28.42
C PRO A 14 -30.83 -36.24 27.24
N LEU A 15 -30.62 -34.90 27.25
CA LEU A 15 -29.75 -34.20 26.32
C LEU A 15 -28.32 -34.73 26.47
N SER A 16 -27.81 -35.32 25.40
CA SER A 16 -26.40 -35.62 25.22
C SER A 16 -25.56 -34.37 25.46
N PRO A 17 -24.39 -34.43 26.10
CA PRO A 17 -23.56 -33.26 26.28
C PRO A 17 -23.16 -32.69 24.91
N ALA A 18 -23.81 -31.59 24.58
CA ALA A 18 -23.58 -30.87 23.33
C ALA A 18 -22.10 -30.50 23.21
N GLN A 19 -21.59 -30.90 22.09
CA GLN A 19 -20.28 -30.43 21.59
C GLN A 19 -20.23 -28.91 21.72
N ALA A 20 -19.41 -28.46 22.67
CA ALA A 20 -19.00 -27.06 22.70
C ALA A 20 -18.30 -26.73 21.36
N PRO A 21 -18.60 -25.58 20.74
CA PRO A 21 -17.90 -25.19 19.52
C PRO A 21 -16.42 -25.11 19.84
N VAL A 22 -15.62 -25.97 19.22
CA VAL A 22 -14.16 -25.86 19.23
C VAL A 22 -13.84 -24.57 18.50
N ILE A 23 -13.58 -23.51 19.27
CA ILE A 23 -12.96 -22.31 18.72
C ILE A 23 -11.59 -22.76 18.26
N ALA A 24 -11.46 -23.02 16.96
CA ALA A 24 -10.17 -23.25 16.32
C ALA A 24 -9.29 -22.04 16.66
N ARG A 25 -8.29 -22.24 17.50
CA ARG A 25 -7.23 -21.25 17.69
C ARG A 25 -6.59 -21.07 16.33
N ALA A 26 -6.83 -19.90 15.72
CA ALA A 26 -6.12 -19.51 14.51
C ALA A 26 -4.63 -19.57 14.82
N ASP A 27 -3.89 -20.39 14.08
CA ASP A 27 -2.46 -20.49 14.20
C ASP A 27 -1.86 -19.11 13.92
N PRO A 28 -0.96 -18.58 14.77
CA PRO A 28 -0.31 -17.30 14.52
C PRO A 28 0.45 -17.27 13.18
N THR A 29 0.80 -18.44 12.65
CA THR A 29 1.40 -18.62 11.33
C THR A 29 0.45 -18.26 10.19
N ASP A 30 -0.88 -18.46 10.36
CA ASP A 30 -1.91 -18.11 9.35
C ASP A 30 -2.13 -16.60 9.25
N ALA A 31 -1.93 -15.86 10.34
CA ALA A 31 -2.00 -14.40 10.35
C ALA A 31 -0.82 -13.80 9.57
N VAL A 32 0.38 -14.34 9.73
CA VAL A 32 1.58 -13.89 9.00
C VAL A 32 1.46 -14.20 7.50
N ALA A 33 0.89 -15.36 7.13
CA ALA A 33 0.68 -15.73 5.74
C ALA A 33 -0.33 -14.80 5.02
N LYS A 34 -1.34 -14.29 5.72
CA LYS A 34 -2.30 -13.33 5.17
C LYS A 34 -1.69 -11.94 4.90
N PHE A 35 -0.66 -11.54 5.66
CA PHE A 35 0.07 -10.29 5.40
C PHE A 35 0.97 -10.38 4.16
N HIS A 36 1.38 -11.58 3.73
CA HIS A 36 2.20 -11.78 2.53
C HIS A 36 1.39 -11.99 1.23
N ALA A 37 0.08 -12.09 1.31
CA ALA A 37 -0.79 -12.31 0.15
C ALA A 37 -1.38 -11.00 -0.43
N ALA A 38 -1.22 -9.87 0.23
CA ALA A 38 -1.59 -8.56 -0.31
C ALA A 38 -0.43 -8.05 -1.18
N SER A 39 -0.73 -7.65 -2.42
CA SER A 39 0.25 -6.94 -3.25
C SER A 39 0.80 -5.73 -2.50
N PRO A 40 2.11 -5.43 -2.63
CA PRO A 40 2.68 -4.26 -1.96
C PRO A 40 1.92 -2.99 -2.36
N PRO A 41 1.72 -2.04 -1.43
CA PRO A 41 1.03 -0.79 -1.73
C PRO A 41 1.75 -0.02 -2.82
N SER A 42 0.96 0.66 -3.65
CA SER A 42 1.47 1.49 -4.74
C SER A 42 2.08 2.78 -4.20
N ALA A 43 3.17 3.24 -4.82
CA ALA A 43 3.83 4.46 -4.39
C ALA A 43 4.37 5.31 -5.54
N ILE A 44 4.30 6.62 -5.34
CA ILE A 44 5.04 7.63 -6.12
C ILE A 44 6.19 8.14 -5.26
N VAL A 45 7.38 8.28 -5.83
CA VAL A 45 8.55 8.78 -5.11
C VAL A 45 8.83 10.22 -5.53
N TYR A 46 8.83 11.14 -4.57
CA TYR A 46 9.19 12.55 -4.79
C TYR A 46 10.68 12.75 -4.57
N CYS A 47 11.40 13.24 -5.59
CA CYS A 47 12.86 13.43 -5.57
C CYS A 47 13.32 14.63 -6.42
N GLU A 48 12.67 15.78 -6.25
CA GLU A 48 12.82 16.99 -7.06
C GLU A 48 14.27 17.44 -7.19
N GLY A 49 14.75 17.50 -8.44
CA GLY A 49 16.09 17.95 -8.81
C GLY A 49 17.24 17.09 -8.27
N ASN A 50 16.95 15.92 -7.65
CA ASN A 50 17.94 15.10 -6.97
C ASN A 50 17.98 13.64 -7.41
N PHE A 51 17.06 13.18 -8.26
CA PHE A 51 16.95 11.78 -8.61
C PHE A 51 18.24 11.20 -9.22
N ALA A 52 18.91 11.95 -10.11
CA ALA A 52 20.20 11.56 -10.69
C ALA A 52 21.43 11.92 -9.82
N LYS A 53 21.23 12.42 -8.58
CA LYS A 53 22.28 12.93 -7.71
C LYS A 53 22.45 12.10 -6.45
N ILE A 54 23.52 12.43 -5.68
CA ILE A 54 23.85 11.74 -4.43
C ILE A 54 22.74 11.83 -3.38
N ASP A 55 22.02 12.95 -3.34
CA ASP A 55 20.94 13.17 -2.37
C ASP A 55 19.66 12.37 -2.70
N GLY A 56 19.56 11.84 -3.92
CA GLY A 56 18.49 10.94 -4.36
C GLY A 56 18.71 9.46 -4.04
N LYS A 57 19.67 9.09 -3.21
CA LYS A 57 20.00 7.68 -2.91
C LYS A 57 18.81 6.86 -2.44
N THR A 58 17.92 7.46 -1.64
CA THR A 58 16.71 6.77 -1.15
C THR A 58 15.78 6.44 -2.31
N ALA A 59 15.50 7.41 -3.19
CA ALA A 59 14.70 7.19 -4.39
C ALA A 59 15.32 6.12 -5.31
N ASN A 60 16.65 6.19 -5.51
CA ASN A 60 17.38 5.24 -6.34
C ASN A 60 17.32 3.81 -5.79
N GLY A 61 17.43 3.67 -4.47
CA GLY A 61 17.29 2.37 -3.80
C GLY A 61 15.88 1.79 -3.93
N LEU A 62 14.86 2.62 -3.78
CA LEU A 62 13.46 2.22 -3.94
C LEU A 62 13.17 1.74 -5.37
N VAL A 63 13.62 2.48 -6.38
CA VAL A 63 13.42 2.11 -7.79
C VAL A 63 14.06 0.77 -8.14
N ARG A 64 15.24 0.46 -7.57
CA ARG A 64 15.98 -0.76 -7.88
C ARG A 64 15.57 -1.97 -7.05
N HIS A 65 15.17 -1.76 -5.79
CA HIS A 65 15.14 -2.85 -4.79
C HIS A 65 13.93 -2.81 -3.85
N SER A 66 12.89 -2.01 -4.12
CA SER A 66 11.74 -1.97 -3.20
C SER A 66 10.97 -3.28 -3.25
N GLU A 67 10.89 -3.95 -2.10
CA GLU A 67 9.98 -5.09 -1.86
C GLU A 67 8.73 -4.64 -1.09
N ALA A 68 8.81 -3.51 -0.39
CA ALA A 68 7.73 -2.99 0.45
C ALA A 68 6.67 -2.19 -0.33
N TYR A 69 7.05 -1.64 -1.50
CA TYR A 69 6.19 -0.79 -2.32
C TYR A 69 6.31 -1.14 -3.80
N HIS A 70 5.20 -1.08 -4.51
CA HIS A 70 5.18 -1.06 -5.97
C HIS A 70 5.39 0.39 -6.45
N ILE A 71 6.59 0.72 -6.92
CA ILE A 71 6.92 2.07 -7.38
C ILE A 71 6.33 2.28 -8.77
N LEU A 72 5.39 3.23 -8.89
CA LEU A 72 4.68 3.54 -10.13
C LEU A 72 5.41 4.62 -10.94
N SER A 73 5.90 5.66 -10.27
CA SER A 73 6.58 6.79 -10.92
C SER A 73 7.44 7.58 -9.96
N ILE A 74 8.28 8.45 -10.54
CA ILE A 74 9.13 9.42 -9.82
C ILE A 74 8.66 10.82 -10.16
N ILE A 75 8.79 11.75 -9.20
CA ILE A 75 8.61 13.19 -9.43
C ILE A 75 9.97 13.86 -9.38
N ASP A 76 10.42 14.37 -10.52
CA ASP A 76 11.58 15.23 -10.67
C ASP A 76 11.40 16.07 -11.95
N SER A 77 11.12 17.37 -11.78
CA SER A 77 10.83 18.26 -12.91
C SER A 77 12.00 18.42 -13.87
N THR A 78 13.22 18.18 -13.39
CA THR A 78 14.44 18.28 -14.22
C THR A 78 14.62 17.10 -15.17
N LEU A 79 13.90 16.00 -14.94
CA LEU A 79 13.99 14.75 -15.70
C LEU A 79 12.62 14.31 -16.26
N ASP A 80 11.67 15.23 -16.35
CA ASP A 80 10.32 14.96 -16.86
C ASP A 80 10.35 14.25 -18.22
N GLY A 81 9.50 13.23 -18.38
CA GLY A 81 9.40 12.43 -19.61
C GLY A 81 10.48 11.36 -19.79
N HIS A 82 11.41 11.22 -18.86
CA HIS A 82 12.42 10.16 -18.89
C HIS A 82 11.93 8.88 -18.20
N ASP A 83 12.60 7.77 -18.50
CA ASP A 83 12.46 6.51 -17.78
C ASP A 83 13.52 6.45 -16.68
N SER A 84 13.13 6.08 -15.46
CA SER A 84 14.03 6.13 -14.30
C SER A 84 15.21 5.15 -14.42
N GLY A 85 14.99 3.98 -15.03
CA GLY A 85 16.06 3.01 -15.29
C GLY A 85 17.05 3.51 -16.34
N MET A 86 16.57 4.24 -17.36
CA MET A 86 17.46 4.88 -18.33
C MET A 86 18.34 5.93 -17.69
N VAL A 87 17.82 6.70 -16.73
CA VAL A 87 18.58 7.74 -16.01
C VAL A 87 19.63 7.12 -15.08
N LEU A 88 19.28 6.01 -14.40
CA LEU A 88 20.17 5.43 -13.39
C LEU A 88 21.17 4.41 -13.95
N ASP A 89 20.73 3.59 -14.91
CA ASP A 89 21.43 2.36 -15.29
C ASP A 89 21.56 2.18 -16.81
N ASN A 90 21.13 3.15 -17.62
CA ASN A 90 21.02 3.04 -19.08
C ASN A 90 20.17 1.85 -19.58
N ALA A 91 19.25 1.39 -18.76
CA ALA A 91 18.35 0.28 -19.07
C ALA A 91 16.92 0.64 -18.65
N LYS A 92 15.95 0.48 -19.56
CA LYS A 92 14.56 0.80 -19.26
C LYS A 92 14.00 -0.13 -18.17
N ASN A 93 13.31 0.45 -17.19
CA ASN A 93 12.59 -0.26 -16.16
C ASN A 93 11.08 0.03 -16.13
N GLN A 94 10.60 0.85 -17.07
CA GLN A 94 9.18 1.22 -17.25
C GLN A 94 8.61 2.05 -16.07
N ILE A 95 9.44 2.65 -15.24
CA ILE A 95 9.03 3.58 -14.20
C ILE A 95 9.26 5.00 -14.74
N PRO A 96 8.20 5.72 -15.14
CA PRO A 96 8.30 7.05 -15.72
C PRO A 96 8.68 8.09 -14.68
N ILE A 97 9.30 9.18 -15.13
CA ILE A 97 9.55 10.38 -14.33
C ILE A 97 8.61 11.47 -14.81
N PHE A 98 7.90 12.11 -13.88
CA PHE A 98 6.98 13.21 -14.12
C PHE A 98 7.47 14.49 -13.46
N GLY A 99 7.20 15.63 -14.09
CA GLY A 99 7.52 16.94 -13.53
C GLY A 99 6.62 17.37 -12.37
N HIS A 100 5.42 16.77 -12.21
CA HIS A 100 4.43 17.19 -11.21
C HIS A 100 3.62 16.00 -10.70
N LEU A 101 3.23 16.06 -9.42
CA LEU A 101 2.42 15.03 -8.79
C LEU A 101 1.07 14.81 -9.52
N LYS A 102 0.41 15.87 -9.94
CA LYS A 102 -0.87 15.75 -10.69
C LYS A 102 -0.73 14.93 -11.97
N ALA A 103 0.36 15.12 -12.71
CA ALA A 103 0.59 14.37 -13.95
C ALA A 103 0.81 12.89 -13.65
N ALA A 104 1.58 12.57 -12.62
CA ALA A 104 1.82 11.21 -12.17
C ALA A 104 0.52 10.53 -11.70
N VAL A 105 -0.29 11.19 -10.87
CA VAL A 105 -1.58 10.65 -10.42
C VAL A 105 -2.55 10.48 -11.59
N ALA A 106 -2.58 11.43 -12.53
CA ALA A 106 -3.47 11.36 -13.70
C ALA A 106 -3.09 10.25 -14.70
N SER A 107 -1.85 9.75 -14.66
CA SER A 107 -1.42 8.63 -15.51
C SER A 107 -1.89 7.27 -14.98
N GLU A 108 -2.32 7.20 -13.74
CA GLU A 108 -2.74 5.97 -13.08
C GLU A 108 -4.26 5.80 -13.14
N ALA A 109 -4.72 4.55 -13.18
CA ALA A 109 -6.15 4.23 -13.17
C ALA A 109 -6.80 4.48 -11.80
N THR A 110 -6.03 4.45 -10.74
CA THR A 110 -6.44 4.71 -9.35
C THR A 110 -5.43 5.60 -8.65
N ILE A 111 -5.88 6.33 -7.63
CA ILE A 111 -4.97 7.15 -6.83
C ILE A 111 -3.98 6.21 -6.11
N PRO A 112 -2.66 6.45 -6.25
CA PRO A 112 -1.65 5.66 -5.55
C PRO A 112 -1.76 5.76 -4.03
N ASP A 113 -1.37 4.68 -3.33
CA ASP A 113 -1.56 4.59 -1.87
C ASP A 113 -0.65 5.56 -1.09
N THR A 114 0.56 5.81 -1.62
CA THR A 114 1.61 6.50 -0.84
C THR A 114 2.43 7.45 -1.71
N LEU A 115 2.75 8.62 -1.18
CA LEU A 115 3.83 9.46 -1.66
C LEU A 115 5.06 9.26 -0.75
N ILE A 116 6.18 8.82 -1.30
CA ILE A 116 7.43 8.65 -0.56
C ILE A 116 8.34 9.86 -0.81
N TYR A 117 8.76 10.54 0.25
CA TYR A 117 9.78 11.59 0.15
C TYR A 117 11.17 10.96 0.03
N GLY A 118 11.66 10.86 -1.20
CA GLY A 118 12.81 10.04 -1.58
C GLY A 118 14.18 10.73 -1.50
N MET A 119 14.27 11.88 -0.84
CA MET A 119 15.54 12.63 -0.68
C MET A 119 15.77 13.07 0.76
N ALA A 120 17.01 13.36 1.11
CA ALA A 120 17.41 13.84 2.44
C ALA A 120 17.93 15.28 2.33
N PRO A 121 17.11 16.32 2.55
CA PRO A 121 17.58 17.68 2.50
C PRO A 121 18.62 17.93 3.59
N SER A 122 19.73 18.58 3.23
CA SER A 122 20.85 18.88 4.15
C SER A 122 20.43 19.73 5.36
N THR A 123 19.34 20.49 5.22
CA THR A 123 18.76 21.33 6.29
C THR A 123 17.90 20.56 7.27
N GLY A 124 17.51 19.32 6.94
CA GLY A 124 16.54 18.53 7.69
C GLY A 124 15.12 19.11 7.67
N ARG A 125 14.82 20.03 6.76
CA ARG A 125 13.51 20.70 6.64
C ARG A 125 12.99 20.63 5.22
N LEU A 126 11.67 20.47 5.08
CA LEU A 126 10.99 20.59 3.80
C LEU A 126 11.06 22.05 3.30
N SER A 127 11.40 22.23 2.03
CA SER A 127 11.24 23.54 1.38
C SER A 127 9.74 23.89 1.26
N PRO A 128 9.39 25.17 1.01
CA PRO A 128 7.99 25.54 0.75
C PRO A 128 7.38 24.77 -0.44
N SER A 129 8.16 24.49 -1.49
CA SER A 129 7.73 23.70 -2.66
C SER A 129 7.48 22.24 -2.28
N ASP A 130 8.42 21.60 -1.57
CA ASP A 130 8.26 20.21 -1.13
C ASP A 130 7.04 20.05 -0.21
N ARG A 131 6.85 21.01 0.70
CA ARG A 131 5.67 21.05 1.56
C ARG A 131 4.39 21.15 0.75
N GLY A 132 4.39 21.93 -0.34
CA GLY A 132 3.26 22.05 -1.27
C GLY A 132 2.88 20.69 -1.86
N VAL A 133 3.86 19.94 -2.37
CA VAL A 133 3.64 18.60 -2.94
C VAL A 133 3.14 17.60 -1.90
N VAL A 134 3.68 17.62 -0.68
CA VAL A 134 3.20 16.77 0.42
C VAL A 134 1.73 17.07 0.76
N LEU A 135 1.36 18.35 0.86
CA LEU A 135 -0.03 18.75 1.13
C LEU A 135 -0.97 18.37 -0.03
N GLU A 136 -0.48 18.46 -1.27
CA GLU A 136 -1.24 18.03 -2.45
C GLU A 136 -1.50 16.51 -2.41
N ALA A 137 -0.50 15.69 -2.06
CA ALA A 137 -0.65 14.24 -1.91
C ALA A 137 -1.66 13.87 -0.82
N ILE A 138 -1.61 14.56 0.32
CA ILE A 138 -2.62 14.42 1.40
C ILE A 138 -4.01 14.78 0.88
N GLY A 139 -4.11 15.83 0.05
CA GLY A 139 -5.37 16.23 -0.60
C GLY A 139 -5.95 15.17 -1.54
N PHE A 140 -5.11 14.35 -2.16
CA PHE A 140 -5.52 13.17 -2.93
C PHE A 140 -5.88 11.96 -2.06
N GLY A 141 -5.63 12.01 -0.74
CA GLY A 141 -5.86 10.89 0.18
C GLY A 141 -4.70 9.90 0.26
N MET A 142 -3.52 10.26 -0.25
CA MET A 142 -2.32 9.41 -0.18
C MET A 142 -1.71 9.45 1.23
N ASN A 143 -1.09 8.35 1.63
CA ASN A 143 -0.17 8.31 2.79
C ASN A 143 1.14 9.04 2.45
N ILE A 144 1.90 9.43 3.49
CA ILE A 144 3.23 10.05 3.33
C ILE A 144 4.26 9.20 4.07
#